data_be3acea7dc7e872c5813f4d2d3df51a6
#
_entry.id   be3acea7dc7e872c5813f4d2d3df51a6
#
_cell.length_a   1.000
_cell.length_b   1.000
_cell.length_c   1.000
_cell.angle_alpha   90.00
_cell.angle_beta   90.00
_cell.angle_gamma   90.00
#
_symmetry.space_group_name_H-M   'P 1'
#
loop_
_entity.id
_entity.type
_entity.pdbx_description
1 polymer ?
#
loop_
_entity_poly.entity_id
_entity_poly.type
_entity_poly.pdbx_seq_one_letter_code
_entity_poly.pdbx_strand_id
1 'polypeptide(L)'
;MDTNALVGALVGGGCSIFATMLGHWYQNKKERRINRAIILDYLQRTTDTFSGYYYGNAAPECLDAVDSQEDMWRMLPQAGFTKSEIDSILNWLFIVKIVLQKYNKGIHSDGYNNLSDIKKRQYLDALIKGKAVDLEILDEIKNLLEKSK
;
A
#
# COMPACT_ATOMS: atom_id res chain seq x y z
N MET A 1 -10.38 54.46 25.23
CA MET A 1 -10.04 53.10 24.80
C MET A 1 -8.53 53.05 24.75
N ASP A 2 -7.91 52.24 25.61
CA ASP A 2 -6.45 52.15 25.69
C ASP A 2 -5.90 51.47 24.43
N THR A 3 -5.23 52.22 23.59
CA THR A 3 -4.54 51.75 22.38
C THR A 3 -3.57 50.61 22.68
N ASN A 4 -2.97 50.59 23.85
CA ASN A 4 -2.04 49.54 24.30
C ASN A 4 -2.74 48.20 24.55
N ALA A 5 -3.98 48.18 25.03
CA ALA A 5 -4.78 46.97 25.21
C ALA A 5 -5.17 46.36 23.87
N LEU A 6 -5.48 47.18 22.87
CA LEU A 6 -5.86 46.74 21.53
C LEU A 6 -4.67 46.18 20.77
N VAL A 7 -3.49 46.78 20.89
CA VAL A 7 -2.24 46.27 20.31
C VAL A 7 -1.83 44.94 20.98
N GLY A 8 -1.97 44.85 22.32
CA GLY A 8 -1.69 43.57 23.02
C GLY A 8 -2.61 42.43 22.61
N ALA A 9 -3.91 42.70 22.40
CA ALA A 9 -4.87 41.71 21.94
C ALA A 9 -4.61 41.26 20.49
N LEU A 10 -4.22 42.18 19.61
CA LEU A 10 -3.86 41.86 18.21
C LEU A 10 -2.57 41.04 18.12
N VAL A 11 -1.54 41.37 18.89
CA VAL A 11 -0.28 40.61 18.89
C VAL A 11 -0.47 39.26 19.55
N GLY A 12 -1.17 39.18 20.69
CA GLY A 12 -1.46 37.89 21.34
C GLY A 12 -2.34 36.94 20.48
N GLY A 13 -3.38 37.50 19.86
CA GLY A 13 -4.24 36.75 18.96
C GLY A 13 -3.52 36.28 17.68
N GLY A 14 -2.69 37.13 17.10
CA GLY A 14 -1.88 36.80 15.91
C GLY A 14 -0.88 35.70 16.21
N CYS A 15 -0.15 35.77 17.32
CA CYS A 15 0.80 34.72 17.71
C CYS A 15 0.13 33.37 17.97
N SER A 16 -1.07 33.36 18.55
CA SER A 16 -1.84 32.15 18.84
C SER A 16 -2.30 31.46 17.52
N ILE A 17 -2.81 32.23 16.56
CA ILE A 17 -3.23 31.72 15.24
C ILE A 17 -2.02 31.15 14.49
N PHE A 18 -0.89 31.87 14.51
CA PHE A 18 0.35 31.43 13.86
C PHE A 18 0.89 30.13 14.47
N ALA A 19 0.91 30.01 15.80
CA ALA A 19 1.33 28.80 16.50
C ALA A 19 0.42 27.61 16.17
N THR A 20 -0.90 27.83 16.08
CA THR A 20 -1.86 26.79 15.70
C THR A 20 -1.66 26.36 14.24
N MET A 21 -1.46 27.30 13.32
CA MET A 21 -1.19 26.99 11.90
C MET A 21 0.12 26.21 11.73
N LEU A 22 1.18 26.61 12.42
CA LEU A 22 2.46 25.89 12.41
C LEU A 22 2.33 24.49 12.99
N GLY A 23 1.57 24.33 14.08
CA GLY A 23 1.27 23.02 14.68
C GLY A 23 0.55 22.09 13.71
N HIS A 24 -0.52 22.57 13.06
CA HIS A 24 -1.24 21.81 12.03
C HIS A 24 -0.35 21.47 10.83
N TRP A 25 0.45 22.41 10.35
CA TRP A 25 1.37 22.17 9.24
C TRP A 25 2.41 21.10 9.58
N TYR A 26 2.97 21.15 10.80
CA TYR A 26 3.95 20.16 11.26
C TYR A 26 3.32 18.78 11.43
N GLN A 27 2.11 18.70 12.01
CA GLN A 27 1.35 17.44 12.13
C GLN A 27 1.05 16.83 10.76
N ASN A 28 0.51 17.61 9.84
CA ASN A 28 0.24 17.15 8.48
C ASN A 28 1.49 16.64 7.77
N LYS A 29 2.65 17.29 7.96
CA LYS A 29 3.91 16.86 7.38
C LYS A 29 4.39 15.53 7.98
N LYS A 30 4.21 15.35 9.30
CA LYS A 30 4.55 14.12 10.01
C LYS A 30 3.64 12.96 9.56
N GLU A 31 2.33 13.19 9.50
CA GLU A 31 1.35 12.20 9.04
C GLU A 31 1.61 11.75 7.59
N ARG A 32 1.93 12.68 6.70
CA ARG A 32 2.32 12.36 5.31
C ARG A 32 3.51 11.41 5.26
N ARG A 33 4.53 11.66 6.06
CA ARG A 33 5.73 10.80 6.10
C ARG A 33 5.40 9.40 6.62
N ILE A 34 4.59 9.31 7.68
CA ILE A 34 4.18 8.04 8.27
C ILE A 34 3.34 7.24 7.27
N ASN A 35 2.31 7.86 6.69
CA ASN A 35 1.44 7.20 5.71
C ASN A 35 2.23 6.72 4.49
N ARG A 36 3.14 7.56 3.98
CA ARG A 36 4.03 7.19 2.87
C ARG A 36 4.91 6.00 3.23
N ALA A 37 5.52 5.99 4.41
CA ALA A 37 6.39 4.90 4.86
C ALA A 37 5.62 3.58 5.00
N ILE A 38 4.42 3.60 5.55
CA ILE A 38 3.55 2.41 5.67
C ILE A 38 3.21 1.84 4.30
N ILE A 39 2.82 2.71 3.35
CA ILE A 39 2.48 2.28 2.00
C ILE A 39 3.70 1.69 1.29
N LEU A 40 4.86 2.35 1.35
CA LEU A 40 6.08 1.87 0.72
C LEU A 40 6.55 0.53 1.31
N ASP A 41 6.46 0.34 2.62
CA ASP A 41 6.79 -0.93 3.27
C ASP A 41 5.85 -2.05 2.79
N TYR A 42 4.55 -1.79 2.70
CA TYR A 42 3.60 -2.76 2.16
C TYR A 42 3.88 -3.09 0.69
N LEU A 43 4.13 -2.07 -0.15
CA LEU A 43 4.47 -2.26 -1.55
C LEU A 43 5.76 -3.10 -1.69
N GLN A 44 6.79 -2.83 -0.89
CA GLN A 44 8.03 -3.59 -0.91
C GLN A 44 7.77 -5.07 -0.60
N ARG A 45 7.08 -5.36 0.51
CA ARG A 45 6.79 -6.73 0.92
C ARG A 45 5.97 -7.49 -0.11
N THR A 46 4.90 -6.88 -0.63
CA THR A 46 4.05 -7.53 -1.65
C THR A 46 4.80 -7.72 -2.96
N THR A 47 5.59 -6.73 -3.38
CA THR A 47 6.41 -6.81 -4.61
C THR A 47 7.45 -7.93 -4.51
N ASP A 48 8.13 -8.07 -3.37
CA ASP A 48 9.12 -9.11 -3.14
C ASP A 48 8.47 -10.50 -3.17
N THR A 49 7.33 -10.66 -2.49
CA THR A 49 6.57 -11.92 -2.47
C THR A 49 6.10 -12.31 -3.87
N PHE A 50 5.52 -11.36 -4.61
CA PHE A 50 5.04 -11.62 -5.97
C PHE A 50 6.18 -11.88 -6.94
N SER A 51 7.30 -11.16 -6.83
CA SER A 51 8.50 -11.43 -7.63
C SER A 51 9.03 -12.83 -7.36
N GLY A 52 9.10 -13.24 -6.10
CA GLY A 52 9.48 -14.60 -5.71
C GLY A 52 8.54 -15.66 -6.28
N TYR A 53 7.24 -15.40 -6.29
CA TYR A 53 6.24 -16.33 -6.80
C TYR A 53 6.21 -16.41 -8.34
N TYR A 54 6.25 -15.28 -9.04
CA TYR A 54 6.11 -15.25 -10.50
C TYR A 54 7.42 -15.52 -11.25
N TYR A 55 8.53 -15.00 -10.76
CA TYR A 55 9.84 -15.09 -11.41
C TYR A 55 10.82 -16.03 -10.70
N GLY A 56 10.58 -16.31 -9.42
CA GLY A 56 11.36 -17.25 -8.64
C GLY A 56 10.72 -18.63 -8.55
N ASN A 57 11.28 -19.46 -7.70
CA ASN A 57 10.75 -20.79 -7.40
C ASN A 57 9.94 -20.84 -6.10
N ALA A 58 9.43 -19.69 -5.63
CA ALA A 58 8.64 -19.66 -4.41
C ALA A 58 7.35 -20.46 -4.60
N ALA A 59 6.97 -21.21 -3.58
CA ALA A 59 5.73 -21.96 -3.58
C ALA A 59 4.53 -21.01 -3.38
N PRO A 60 3.31 -21.37 -3.86
CA PRO A 60 2.10 -20.54 -3.70
C PRO A 60 1.79 -20.15 -2.26
N GLU A 61 2.22 -20.95 -1.30
CA GLU A 61 2.05 -20.73 0.13
C GLU A 61 2.74 -19.44 0.64
N CYS A 62 3.68 -18.89 -0.13
CA CYS A 62 4.25 -17.57 0.19
C CYS A 62 3.19 -16.46 0.19
N LEU A 63 2.07 -16.66 -0.50
CA LEU A 63 0.95 -15.73 -0.54
C LEU A 63 0.18 -15.65 0.80
N ASP A 64 0.30 -16.66 1.67
CA ASP A 64 -0.29 -16.61 3.02
C ASP A 64 0.26 -15.48 3.88
N ALA A 65 1.48 -15.03 3.59
CA ALA A 65 2.12 -13.94 4.31
C ALA A 65 1.64 -12.53 3.85
N VAL A 66 0.78 -12.49 2.84
CA VAL A 66 0.29 -11.23 2.25
C VAL A 66 -1.14 -10.97 2.70
N ASP A 67 -1.33 -9.89 3.46
CA ASP A 67 -2.65 -9.41 3.82
C ASP A 67 -3.18 -8.44 2.76
N SER A 68 -4.48 -8.58 2.42
CA SER A 68 -5.15 -7.56 1.60
C SER A 68 -5.47 -6.34 2.48
N GLN A 69 -4.65 -5.31 2.40
CA GLN A 69 -4.90 -4.06 3.13
C GLN A 69 -5.90 -3.19 2.37
N GLU A 70 -7.20 -3.53 2.51
CA GLU A 70 -8.26 -2.84 1.78
C GLU A 70 -8.38 -1.36 2.14
N ASP A 71 -8.00 -0.96 3.36
CA ASP A 71 -8.10 0.43 3.80
C ASP A 71 -6.93 1.32 3.37
N MET A 72 -5.90 0.76 2.76
CA MET A 72 -4.71 1.52 2.36
C MET A 72 -5.01 2.63 1.36
N TRP A 73 -6.02 2.46 0.51
CA TRP A 73 -6.44 3.48 -0.45
C TRP A 73 -6.84 4.81 0.22
N ARG A 74 -7.32 4.77 1.49
CA ARG A 74 -7.68 5.98 2.26
C ARG A 74 -6.46 6.81 2.66
N MET A 75 -5.30 6.18 2.77
CA MET A 75 -4.05 6.83 3.17
C MET A 75 -3.33 7.49 1.99
N LEU A 76 -3.61 7.05 0.76
CA LEU A 76 -2.91 7.51 -0.45
C LEU A 76 -2.97 9.04 -0.66
N PRO A 77 -4.12 9.73 -0.55
CA PRO A 77 -4.19 11.17 -0.73
C PRO A 77 -3.37 11.94 0.29
N GLN A 78 -3.22 11.38 1.49
CA GLN A 78 -2.51 11.99 2.61
C GLN A 78 -1.00 11.65 2.63
N ALA A 79 -0.56 10.69 1.81
CA ALA A 79 0.82 10.24 1.76
C ALA A 79 1.72 11.10 0.84
N GLY A 80 1.14 12.01 0.07
CA GLY A 80 1.88 12.93 -0.79
C GLY A 80 2.45 12.28 -2.05
N PHE A 81 1.85 11.21 -2.53
CA PHE A 81 2.13 10.65 -3.86
C PHE A 81 1.56 11.53 -4.97
N THR A 82 2.18 11.51 -6.12
CA THR A 82 1.63 12.11 -7.34
C THR A 82 0.43 11.31 -7.83
N LYS A 83 -0.39 11.93 -8.70
CA LYS A 83 -1.54 11.24 -9.28
C LYS A 83 -1.15 9.93 -10.00
N SER A 84 -0.07 9.98 -10.80
CA SER A 84 0.41 8.80 -11.51
C SER A 84 0.87 7.69 -10.56
N GLU A 85 1.59 8.04 -9.48
CA GLU A 85 1.98 7.07 -8.46
C GLU A 85 0.76 6.45 -7.76
N ILE A 86 -0.25 7.27 -7.46
CA ILE A 86 -1.50 6.78 -6.85
C ILE A 86 -2.20 5.79 -7.80
N ASP A 87 -2.31 6.09 -9.08
CA ASP A 87 -2.93 5.21 -10.07
C ASP A 87 -2.19 3.86 -10.15
N SER A 88 -0.85 3.88 -10.21
CA SER A 88 -0.05 2.64 -10.21
C SER A 88 -0.22 1.85 -8.90
N ILE A 89 -0.24 2.52 -7.75
CA ILE A 89 -0.45 1.86 -6.45
C ILE A 89 -1.85 1.23 -6.36
N LEU A 90 -2.90 1.94 -6.79
CA LEU A 90 -4.26 1.40 -6.79
C LEU A 90 -4.40 0.17 -7.69
N ASN A 91 -3.80 0.20 -8.88
CA ASN A 91 -3.77 -0.93 -9.78
C ASN A 91 -3.04 -2.13 -9.14
N TRP A 92 -1.92 -1.87 -8.46
CA TRP A 92 -1.20 -2.91 -7.73
C TRP A 92 -2.04 -3.54 -6.61
N LEU A 93 -2.67 -2.70 -5.77
CA LEU A 93 -3.55 -3.17 -4.69
C LEU A 93 -4.70 -4.03 -5.24
N PHE A 94 -5.26 -3.65 -6.39
CA PHE A 94 -6.30 -4.42 -7.05
C PHE A 94 -5.80 -5.79 -7.52
N ILE A 95 -4.60 -5.86 -8.09
CA ILE A 95 -3.98 -7.12 -8.51
C ILE A 95 -3.70 -8.02 -7.31
N VAL A 96 -3.11 -7.47 -6.24
CA VAL A 96 -2.87 -8.21 -5.00
C VAL A 96 -4.19 -8.81 -4.49
N LYS A 97 -5.24 -8.01 -4.43
CA LYS A 97 -6.58 -8.49 -4.01
C LYS A 97 -7.08 -9.65 -4.86
N ILE A 98 -7.02 -9.53 -6.19
CA ILE A 98 -7.47 -10.58 -7.11
C ILE A 98 -6.67 -11.88 -6.91
N VAL A 99 -5.35 -11.77 -6.80
CA VAL A 99 -4.48 -12.93 -6.62
C VAL A 99 -4.79 -13.63 -5.29
N LEU A 100 -4.90 -12.87 -4.20
CA LEU A 100 -5.25 -13.43 -2.90
C LEU A 100 -6.64 -14.05 -2.88
N GLN A 101 -7.63 -13.45 -3.56
CA GLN A 101 -8.96 -14.05 -3.68
C GLN A 101 -8.92 -15.38 -4.43
N LYS A 102 -8.14 -15.47 -5.52
CA LYS A 102 -7.97 -16.73 -6.25
C LYS A 102 -7.26 -17.79 -5.41
N TYR A 103 -6.20 -17.40 -4.71
CA TYR A 103 -5.47 -18.27 -3.81
C TYR A 103 -6.40 -18.82 -2.72
N ASN A 104 -7.10 -17.95 -2.01
CA ASN A 104 -8.04 -18.34 -0.95
C ASN A 104 -9.16 -19.23 -1.47
N LYS A 105 -9.72 -18.91 -2.66
CA LYS A 105 -10.70 -19.79 -3.32
C LYS A 105 -10.11 -21.17 -3.64
N GLY A 106 -8.85 -21.22 -4.05
CA GLY A 106 -8.16 -22.46 -4.35
C GLY A 106 -7.99 -23.35 -3.14
N ILE A 107 -7.44 -22.84 -2.05
CA ILE A 107 -7.19 -23.62 -0.83
C ILE A 107 -8.46 -24.07 -0.11
N HIS A 108 -9.58 -23.32 -0.29
CA HIS A 108 -10.89 -23.68 0.29
C HIS A 108 -11.80 -24.43 -0.70
N SER A 109 -11.28 -24.84 -1.86
CA SER A 109 -12.08 -25.61 -2.82
C SER A 109 -12.28 -27.05 -2.36
N ASP A 110 -13.44 -27.63 -2.70
CA ASP A 110 -13.75 -29.01 -2.42
C ASP A 110 -12.70 -29.93 -3.07
N GLY A 111 -12.16 -30.84 -2.26
CA GLY A 111 -11.15 -31.80 -2.71
C GLY A 111 -9.71 -31.31 -2.68
N TYR A 112 -9.43 -30.01 -2.45
CA TYR A 112 -8.04 -29.51 -2.37
C TYR A 112 -7.20 -30.27 -1.34
N ASN A 113 -7.76 -30.51 -0.15
CA ASN A 113 -7.08 -31.23 0.92
C ASN A 113 -6.75 -32.68 0.58
N ASN A 114 -7.45 -33.28 -0.38
CA ASN A 114 -7.25 -34.66 -0.84
C ASN A 114 -6.17 -34.76 -1.93
N LEU A 115 -5.65 -33.64 -2.41
CA LEU A 115 -4.58 -33.62 -3.40
C LEU A 115 -3.22 -33.85 -2.72
N SER A 116 -2.30 -34.53 -3.45
CA SER A 116 -0.89 -34.54 -3.06
C SER A 116 -0.29 -33.16 -3.17
N ASP A 117 0.81 -32.86 -2.45
CA ASP A 117 1.43 -31.53 -2.43
C ASP A 117 1.82 -31.02 -3.83
N ILE A 118 2.31 -31.92 -4.69
CA ILE A 118 2.62 -31.59 -6.09
C ILE A 118 1.37 -31.14 -6.85
N LYS A 119 0.25 -31.85 -6.68
CA LYS A 119 -1.03 -31.52 -7.33
C LYS A 119 -1.65 -30.25 -6.75
N LYS A 120 -1.52 -30.00 -5.46
CA LYS A 120 -1.95 -28.76 -4.81
C LYS A 120 -1.24 -27.56 -5.43
N ARG A 121 0.08 -27.64 -5.55
CA ARG A 121 0.89 -26.59 -6.18
C ARG A 121 0.48 -26.36 -7.64
N GLN A 122 0.37 -27.41 -8.44
CA GLN A 122 -0.06 -27.32 -9.84
C GLN A 122 -1.46 -26.69 -9.98
N TYR A 123 -2.38 -27.05 -9.11
CA TYR A 123 -3.73 -26.53 -9.10
C TYR A 123 -3.75 -25.02 -8.78
N LEU A 124 -3.03 -24.59 -7.73
CA LEU A 124 -2.93 -23.18 -7.36
C LEU A 124 -2.22 -22.38 -8.45
N ASP A 125 -1.13 -22.88 -9.00
CA ASP A 125 -0.42 -22.23 -10.11
C ASP A 125 -1.32 -22.02 -11.33
N ALA A 126 -2.10 -23.03 -11.71
CA ALA A 126 -3.04 -22.92 -12.80
C ALA A 126 -4.15 -21.90 -12.53
N LEU A 127 -4.65 -21.85 -11.30
CA LEU A 127 -5.71 -20.92 -10.90
C LEU A 127 -5.22 -19.46 -10.85
N ILE A 128 -4.02 -19.24 -10.33
CA ILE A 128 -3.46 -17.90 -10.11
C ILE A 128 -2.82 -17.37 -11.39
N LYS A 129 -1.93 -18.16 -12.02
CA LYS A 129 -1.16 -17.77 -13.22
C LYS A 129 -1.94 -17.91 -14.52
N GLY A 130 -3.06 -18.64 -14.51
CA GLY A 130 -3.83 -18.98 -15.72
C GLY A 130 -4.56 -17.83 -16.43
N LYS A 131 -4.62 -16.63 -15.82
CA LYS A 131 -4.98 -15.39 -16.51
C LYS A 131 -3.94 -14.35 -16.11
N ALA A 132 -3.22 -13.84 -17.09
CA ALA A 132 -2.11 -12.93 -16.92
C ALA A 132 -2.43 -11.82 -15.90
N VAL A 133 -1.73 -11.85 -14.80
CA VAL A 133 -1.49 -10.64 -14.01
C VAL A 133 -0.60 -9.78 -14.91
N ASP A 134 -1.00 -8.55 -15.12
CA ASP A 134 -0.19 -7.61 -15.89
C ASP A 134 1.10 -7.33 -15.09
N LEU A 135 2.17 -7.99 -15.53
CA LEU A 135 3.46 -7.92 -14.84
C LEU A 135 4.16 -6.56 -15.09
N GLU A 136 3.69 -5.76 -16.07
CA GLU A 136 4.21 -4.41 -16.29
C GLU A 136 4.01 -3.55 -15.04
N ILE A 137 2.90 -3.71 -14.32
CA ILE A 137 2.64 -2.99 -13.07
C ILE A 137 3.64 -3.37 -11.98
N LEU A 138 4.10 -4.61 -11.92
CA LEU A 138 5.13 -5.02 -10.96
C LEU A 138 6.42 -4.21 -11.17
N ASP A 139 6.79 -3.98 -12.41
CA ASP A 139 7.98 -3.20 -12.74
C ASP A 139 7.76 -1.70 -12.47
N GLU A 140 6.56 -1.19 -12.69
CA GLU A 140 6.20 0.19 -12.29
C GLU A 140 6.35 0.40 -10.79
N ILE A 141 5.85 -0.53 -9.97
CA ILE A 141 5.97 -0.45 -8.52
C ILE A 141 7.43 -0.56 -8.06
N LYS A 142 8.24 -1.44 -8.67
CA LYS A 142 9.68 -1.51 -8.39
C LYS A 142 10.37 -0.18 -8.68
N ASN A 143 10.08 0.43 -9.82
CA ASN A 143 10.61 1.75 -10.18
C ASN A 143 10.20 2.85 -9.19
N LEU A 144 8.96 2.80 -8.69
CA LEU A 144 8.46 3.72 -7.66
C LEU A 144 9.24 3.53 -6.34
N LEU A 145 9.46 2.30 -5.94
CA LEU A 145 10.21 1.96 -4.72
C LEU A 145 11.67 2.42 -4.82
N GLU A 146 12.31 2.24 -5.96
CA GLU A 146 13.70 2.69 -6.19
C GLU A 146 13.83 4.21 -6.12
N LYS A 147 12.88 4.97 -6.66
CA LYS A 147 12.85 6.44 -6.59
C LYS A 147 12.56 6.98 -5.19
N SER A 148 12.05 6.14 -4.31
CA SER A 148 11.64 6.53 -2.95
C SER A 148 12.71 6.28 -1.89
N LYS A 149 13.81 5.62 -2.26
CA LYS A 149 15.00 5.40 -1.42
C LYS A 149 15.87 6.65 -1.41
#